data_918a0a75387b9c45caddd0d0da0c233b
#
_entry.id   918a0a75387b9c45caddd0d0da0c233b
#
_cell.length_a   1.000
_cell.length_b   1.000
_cell.length_c   1.000
_cell.angle_alpha   90.00
_cell.angle_beta   90.00
_cell.angle_gamma   90.00
#
_symmetry.space_group_name_H-M   'P 1'
#
loop_
_entity.id
_entity.type
_entity.pdbx_description
1 polymer ?
#
loop_
_entity_poly.entity_id
_entity_poly.type
_entity_poly.pdbx_seq_one_letter_code
_entity_poly.pdbx_strand_id
1 'polypeptide(L)'
;DAQRCTNCGACRRICAYGQGPKEKPLAYYAARHQDADELARSSSGGVFSAIASFVLEQGGVVFGAVFNENWFVIHTHAETWEELRPMHGSKYIPSNIEAVYPQVETLLRQGRTVLFTGTPCQVAAVRKWMDMRRVPQEKLYLMDIVCHAVASPAIGKEYLQALCKR
;
A
#
# COMPACT_ATOMS: atom_id res chain seq x y z
N ASP A 1 16.05 0.26 15.52
CA ASP A 1 16.62 0.98 16.67
C ASP A 1 17.32 -0.03 17.59
N ALA A 2 18.67 -0.04 17.59
CA ALA A 2 19.46 -0.98 18.36
C ALA A 2 19.27 -0.82 19.89
N GLN A 3 18.94 0.37 20.34
CA GLN A 3 18.74 0.67 21.79
C GLN A 3 17.40 0.14 22.33
N ARG A 4 16.41 -0.04 21.43
CA ARG A 4 15.10 -0.60 21.79
C ARG A 4 14.96 -2.08 21.42
N CYS A 5 15.99 -2.67 20.80
CA CYS A 5 15.95 -4.03 20.32
C CYS A 5 16.03 -5.02 21.49
N THR A 6 14.97 -5.81 21.69
CA THR A 6 14.91 -6.91 22.68
C THR A 6 15.42 -8.23 22.10
N ASN A 7 15.93 -8.23 20.88
CA ASN A 7 16.37 -9.43 20.15
C ASN A 7 15.32 -10.55 20.02
N CYS A 8 14.02 -10.19 20.04
CA CYS A 8 12.92 -11.16 19.96
C CYS A 8 12.72 -11.78 18.55
N GLY A 9 13.39 -11.26 17.52
CA GLY A 9 13.33 -11.76 16.14
C GLY A 9 12.02 -11.45 15.40
N ALA A 10 11.09 -10.68 15.96
CA ALA A 10 9.80 -10.36 15.34
C ALA A 10 9.96 -9.68 13.97
N CYS A 11 10.84 -8.69 13.86
CA CYS A 11 11.14 -8.01 12.60
C CYS A 11 11.66 -8.95 11.51
N ARG A 12 12.46 -9.97 11.90
CA ARG A 12 12.98 -10.98 10.97
C ARG A 12 11.88 -11.93 10.50
N ARG A 13 10.92 -12.26 11.37
CA ARG A 13 9.77 -13.12 11.01
C ARG A 13 8.80 -12.43 10.06
N ILE A 14 8.63 -11.10 10.19
CA ILE A 14 7.76 -10.30 9.31
C ILE A 14 8.43 -9.98 7.98
N CYS A 15 9.77 -9.91 7.94
CA CYS A 15 10.48 -9.50 6.75
C CYS A 15 10.18 -10.43 5.56
N ALA A 16 9.81 -9.85 4.42
CA ALA A 16 9.53 -10.57 3.19
C ALA A 16 10.80 -11.11 2.50
N TYR A 17 11.96 -10.53 2.82
CA TYR A 17 13.23 -10.96 2.24
C TYR A 17 13.67 -12.34 2.75
N GLY A 18 13.86 -13.27 1.82
CA GLY A 18 14.42 -14.59 2.13
C GLY A 18 13.44 -15.59 2.74
N GLN A 19 12.16 -15.27 2.87
CA GLN A 19 11.17 -16.16 3.46
C GLN A 19 9.85 -16.10 2.69
N GLY A 20 9.55 -17.13 1.97
CA GLY A 20 8.22 -17.36 1.42
C GLY A 20 8.26 -18.26 0.20
N PRO A 21 7.26 -19.10 0.01
CA PRO A 21 7.07 -19.81 -1.23
C PRO A 21 6.92 -18.79 -2.34
N LYS A 22 7.65 -18.93 -3.41
CA LYS A 22 7.38 -18.24 -4.66
C LYS A 22 6.20 -18.94 -5.30
N GLU A 23 5.00 -18.57 -4.88
CA GLU A 23 3.78 -19.07 -5.49
C GLU A 23 3.75 -18.63 -6.96
N LYS A 24 3.38 -19.56 -7.84
CA LYS A 24 3.17 -19.24 -9.24
C LYS A 24 1.86 -18.47 -9.37
N PRO A 25 1.81 -17.43 -10.22
CA PRO A 25 0.56 -16.75 -10.53
C PRO A 25 -0.48 -17.74 -11.07
N LEU A 26 -1.72 -17.60 -10.63
CA LEU A 26 -2.84 -18.42 -11.12
C LEU A 26 -3.22 -18.06 -12.56
N ALA A 27 -3.09 -16.76 -12.91
CA ALA A 27 -3.39 -16.25 -14.24
C ALA A 27 -2.66 -14.93 -14.50
N TYR A 28 -2.57 -14.54 -15.78
CA TYR A 28 -2.01 -13.29 -16.24
C TYR A 28 -3.06 -12.57 -17.09
N TYR A 29 -3.25 -11.28 -16.86
CA TYR A 29 -4.18 -10.45 -17.60
C TYR A 29 -3.52 -9.16 -18.06
N ALA A 30 -3.85 -8.70 -19.26
CA ALA A 30 -3.64 -7.32 -19.69
C ALA A 30 -4.98 -6.59 -19.50
N ALA A 31 -4.97 -5.52 -18.70
CA ALA A 31 -6.19 -4.78 -18.37
C ALA A 31 -5.95 -3.27 -18.43
N ARG A 32 -6.99 -2.54 -18.80
CA ARG A 32 -7.04 -1.08 -18.71
C ARG A 32 -8.42 -0.63 -18.28
N HIS A 33 -8.49 0.50 -17.58
CA HIS A 33 -9.75 1.14 -17.19
C HIS A 33 -10.52 1.58 -18.44
N GLN A 34 -11.85 1.40 -18.42
CA GLN A 34 -12.71 1.78 -19.56
C GLN A 34 -12.96 3.29 -19.60
N ASP A 35 -13.05 3.92 -18.42
CA ASP A 35 -13.18 5.37 -18.29
C ASP A 35 -11.86 6.05 -18.67
N ALA A 36 -11.94 6.98 -19.65
CA ALA A 36 -10.79 7.68 -20.18
C ALA A 36 -10.17 8.67 -19.18
N ASP A 37 -10.97 9.29 -18.31
CA ASP A 37 -10.50 10.25 -17.31
C ASP A 37 -9.76 9.53 -16.17
N GLU A 38 -10.27 8.37 -15.73
CA GLU A 38 -9.58 7.53 -14.74
C GLU A 38 -8.28 6.97 -15.32
N LEU A 39 -8.28 6.56 -16.58
CA LEU A 39 -7.07 6.10 -17.26
C LEU A 39 -6.02 7.21 -17.36
N ALA A 40 -6.42 8.43 -17.70
CA ALA A 40 -5.53 9.59 -17.82
C ALA A 40 -4.90 10.00 -16.48
N ARG A 41 -5.58 9.76 -15.35
CA ARG A 41 -5.06 10.02 -13.99
C ARG A 41 -4.15 8.92 -13.48
N SER A 42 -4.15 7.77 -14.14
CA SER A 42 -3.41 6.58 -13.70
C SER A 42 -2.01 6.55 -14.28
N SER A 43 -1.04 6.03 -13.53
CA SER A 43 0.34 5.84 -14.02
C SER A 43 0.47 4.68 -15.02
N SER A 44 -0.57 3.84 -15.15
CA SER A 44 -0.60 2.67 -16.03
C SER A 44 -2.06 2.39 -16.43
N GLY A 45 -2.48 1.14 -16.49
CA GLY A 45 -3.80 0.74 -16.96
C GLY A 45 -5.01 1.09 -16.07
N GLY A 46 -4.84 1.76 -14.93
CA GLY A 46 -5.96 2.18 -14.06
C GLY A 46 -6.59 1.05 -13.24
N VAL A 47 -5.93 -0.10 -13.12
CA VAL A 47 -6.45 -1.25 -12.35
C VAL A 47 -6.66 -0.91 -10.88
N PHE A 48 -5.80 -0.02 -10.31
CA PHE A 48 -5.99 0.48 -8.95
C PHE A 48 -7.37 1.12 -8.77
N SER A 49 -7.75 2.07 -9.63
CA SER A 49 -9.05 2.75 -9.56
C SER A 49 -10.20 1.75 -9.64
N ALA A 50 -10.14 0.80 -10.57
CA ALA A 50 -11.20 -0.18 -10.77
C ALA A 50 -11.42 -1.07 -9.53
N ILE A 51 -10.34 -1.57 -8.91
CA ILE A 51 -10.43 -2.41 -7.72
C ILE A 51 -10.84 -1.59 -6.49
N ALA A 52 -10.30 -0.37 -6.36
CA ALA A 52 -10.64 0.53 -5.26
C ALA A 52 -12.12 0.93 -5.30
N SER A 53 -12.66 1.23 -6.49
CA SER A 53 -14.09 1.50 -6.68
C SER A 53 -14.96 0.35 -6.18
N PHE A 54 -14.65 -0.85 -6.64
CA PHE A 54 -15.38 -2.05 -6.24
C PHE A 54 -15.41 -2.23 -4.72
N VAL A 55 -14.31 -1.93 -4.03
CA VAL A 55 -14.23 -2.02 -2.56
C VAL A 55 -15.02 -0.91 -1.88
N LEU A 56 -14.92 0.33 -2.37
CA LEU A 56 -15.65 1.48 -1.82
C LEU A 56 -17.16 1.34 -2.00
N GLU A 57 -17.63 0.87 -3.16
CA GLU A 57 -19.04 0.63 -3.44
C GLU A 57 -19.68 -0.39 -2.48
N GLN A 58 -18.88 -1.30 -1.92
CA GLN A 58 -19.30 -2.24 -0.89
C GLN A 58 -19.16 -1.70 0.54
N GLY A 59 -18.92 -0.42 0.72
CA GLY A 59 -18.66 0.19 2.03
C GLY A 59 -17.35 -0.27 2.66
N GLY A 60 -16.40 -0.73 1.84
CA GLY A 60 -15.05 -1.10 2.27
C GLY A 60 -14.13 0.08 2.48
N VAL A 61 -12.90 -0.20 2.84
CA VAL A 61 -11.84 0.79 3.11
C VAL A 61 -10.63 0.48 2.26
N VAL A 62 -10.06 1.50 1.61
CA VAL A 62 -8.89 1.39 0.76
C VAL A 62 -7.69 2.05 1.44
N PHE A 63 -6.58 1.32 1.59
CA PHE A 63 -5.31 1.88 2.07
C PHE A 63 -4.36 2.07 0.89
N GLY A 64 -3.77 3.27 0.81
CA GLY A 64 -2.86 3.64 -0.25
C GLY A 64 -1.89 4.74 0.15
N ALA A 65 -0.88 4.97 -0.69
CA ALA A 65 0.17 5.95 -0.46
C ALA A 65 -0.27 7.35 -0.92
N VAL A 66 -0.04 8.36 -0.07
CA VAL A 66 -0.28 9.78 -0.37
C VAL A 66 0.91 10.63 0.06
N PHE A 67 1.06 11.82 -0.53
CA PHE A 67 1.94 12.85 0.04
C PHE A 67 1.22 13.57 1.17
N ASN A 68 1.90 13.75 2.30
CA ASN A 68 1.44 14.63 3.36
C ASN A 68 1.86 16.10 3.08
N GLU A 69 1.46 17.01 3.96
CA GLU A 69 1.77 18.45 3.86
C GLU A 69 3.28 18.77 3.80
N ASN A 70 4.10 17.89 4.34
CA ASN A 70 5.56 18.01 4.34
C ASN A 70 6.25 17.25 3.20
N TRP A 71 5.49 16.82 2.19
CA TRP A 71 5.97 16.04 1.05
C TRP A 71 6.60 14.68 1.41
N PHE A 72 6.30 14.14 2.58
CA PHE A 72 6.61 12.75 2.89
C PHE A 72 5.49 11.86 2.39
N VAL A 73 5.86 10.66 1.93
CA VAL A 73 4.87 9.68 1.54
C VAL A 73 4.46 8.86 2.77
N ILE A 74 3.17 8.82 3.02
CA ILE A 74 2.55 8.04 4.09
C ILE A 74 1.46 7.14 3.50
N HIS A 75 1.14 6.05 4.17
CA HIS A 75 -0.10 5.34 3.90
C HIS A 75 -1.21 5.91 4.77
N THR A 76 -2.36 6.10 4.14
CA THR A 76 -3.62 6.46 4.80
C THR A 76 -4.75 5.62 4.24
N HIS A 77 -5.95 5.78 4.77
CA HIS A 77 -7.14 5.12 4.26
C HIS A 77 -8.08 6.10 3.54
N ALA A 78 -8.93 5.56 2.70
CA ALA A 78 -10.02 6.23 2.03
C ALA A 78 -11.29 5.38 2.15
N GLU A 79 -12.41 6.04 2.46
CA GLU A 79 -13.77 5.48 2.47
C GLU A 79 -14.65 6.14 1.42
N THR A 80 -14.16 7.21 0.79
CA THR A 80 -14.83 7.98 -0.27
C THR A 80 -13.92 8.16 -1.49
N TRP A 81 -14.54 8.54 -2.61
CA TRP A 81 -13.81 8.86 -3.84
C TRP A 81 -12.91 10.09 -3.70
N GLU A 82 -13.34 11.09 -2.95
CA GLU A 82 -12.57 12.29 -2.68
C GLU A 82 -11.28 11.97 -1.95
N GLU A 83 -11.36 11.09 -0.95
CA GLU A 83 -10.21 10.63 -0.17
C GLU A 83 -9.30 9.69 -0.98
N LEU A 84 -9.84 8.96 -1.97
CA LEU A 84 -9.08 8.08 -2.84
C LEU A 84 -8.20 8.83 -3.84
N ARG A 85 -8.65 10.01 -4.31
CA ARG A 85 -7.98 10.79 -5.36
C ARG A 85 -6.49 11.04 -5.10
N PRO A 86 -6.03 11.43 -3.91
CA PRO A 86 -4.60 11.62 -3.63
C PRO A 86 -3.75 10.34 -3.73
N MET A 87 -4.39 9.17 -3.71
CA MET A 87 -3.69 7.87 -3.82
C MET A 87 -3.31 7.54 -5.26
N HIS A 88 -3.92 8.19 -6.26
CA HIS A 88 -3.56 8.00 -7.67
C HIS A 88 -2.11 8.43 -7.95
N GLY A 89 -1.53 7.82 -8.95
CA GLY A 89 -0.17 8.10 -9.39
C GLY A 89 0.91 7.47 -8.50
N SER A 90 1.99 7.04 -9.10
CA SER A 90 3.12 6.40 -8.41
C SER A 90 3.92 7.40 -7.60
N LYS A 91 4.25 7.04 -6.36
CA LYS A 91 5.13 7.80 -5.46
C LYS A 91 6.45 7.04 -5.36
N TYR A 92 7.52 7.58 -5.94
CA TYR A 92 8.84 6.91 -6.00
C TYR A 92 9.70 7.14 -4.74
N ILE A 93 9.06 7.35 -3.61
CA ILE A 93 9.65 7.54 -2.28
C ILE A 93 9.02 6.52 -1.33
N PRO A 94 9.78 5.93 -0.38
CA PRO A 94 9.22 4.99 0.59
C PRO A 94 8.11 5.64 1.41
N SER A 95 6.99 4.97 1.54
CA SER A 95 5.90 5.41 2.41
C SER A 95 6.02 4.82 3.81
N ASN A 96 5.66 5.60 4.81
CA ASN A 96 5.50 5.10 6.18
C ASN A 96 4.16 4.37 6.31
N ILE A 97 4.22 3.10 6.76
CA ILE A 97 3.05 2.24 6.99
C ILE A 97 2.87 1.86 8.46
N GLU A 98 3.61 2.46 9.38
CA GLU A 98 3.62 2.06 10.79
C GLU A 98 2.23 2.12 11.42
N ALA A 99 1.47 3.18 11.16
CA ALA A 99 0.12 3.36 11.69
C ALA A 99 -0.94 2.48 11.02
N VAL A 100 -0.62 1.85 9.88
CA VAL A 100 -1.60 1.09 9.08
C VAL A 100 -1.94 -0.27 9.71
N TYR A 101 -0.96 -0.96 10.26
CA TYR A 101 -1.16 -2.31 10.79
C TYR A 101 -2.32 -2.42 11.79
N PRO A 102 -2.39 -1.61 12.87
CA PRO A 102 -3.48 -1.67 13.83
C PRO A 102 -4.81 -1.23 13.22
N GLN A 103 -4.82 -0.31 12.25
CA GLN A 103 -6.04 0.14 11.58
C GLN A 103 -6.65 -0.98 10.73
N VAL A 104 -5.84 -1.63 9.89
CA VAL A 104 -6.27 -2.77 9.07
C VAL A 104 -6.77 -3.91 9.97
N GLU A 105 -6.05 -4.25 11.05
CA GLU A 105 -6.46 -5.25 12.02
C GLU A 105 -7.84 -4.92 12.61
N THR A 106 -8.04 -3.69 13.06
CA THR A 106 -9.30 -3.24 13.67
C THR A 106 -10.46 -3.38 12.69
N LEU A 107 -10.31 -2.89 11.47
CA LEU A 107 -11.34 -2.95 10.44
C LEU A 107 -11.72 -4.39 10.08
N LEU A 108 -10.74 -5.26 9.90
CA LEU A 108 -10.99 -6.68 9.61
C LEU A 108 -11.71 -7.40 10.75
N ARG A 109 -11.35 -7.12 12.01
CA ARG A 109 -12.04 -7.67 13.19
C ARG A 109 -13.48 -7.16 13.32
N GLN A 110 -13.77 -5.96 12.80
CA GLN A 110 -15.12 -5.41 12.67
C GLN A 110 -15.89 -5.99 11.46
N GLY A 111 -15.27 -6.87 10.68
CA GLY A 111 -15.87 -7.47 9.50
C GLY A 111 -15.96 -6.54 8.28
N ARG A 112 -15.20 -5.42 8.28
CA ARG A 112 -15.11 -4.50 7.14
C ARG A 112 -14.25 -5.12 6.02
N THR A 113 -14.61 -4.85 4.80
CA THR A 113 -13.77 -5.15 3.63
C THR A 113 -12.63 -4.14 3.55
N VAL A 114 -11.40 -4.62 3.39
CA VAL A 114 -10.20 -3.79 3.31
C VAL A 114 -9.41 -4.14 2.06
N LEU A 115 -9.08 -3.13 1.26
CA LEU A 115 -8.06 -3.20 0.22
C LEU A 115 -6.79 -2.51 0.75
N PHE A 116 -5.70 -3.24 0.87
CA PHE A 116 -4.38 -2.65 1.11
C PHE A 116 -3.56 -2.67 -0.18
N THR A 117 -3.05 -1.51 -0.58
CA THR A 117 -2.19 -1.37 -1.76
C THR A 117 -0.80 -0.89 -1.36
N GLY A 118 0.25 -1.38 -2.01
CA GLY A 118 1.61 -0.98 -1.66
C GLY A 118 2.67 -1.65 -2.50
N THR A 119 3.91 -1.58 -2.07
CA THR A 119 5.01 -2.36 -2.66
C THR A 119 4.93 -3.82 -2.21
N PRO A 120 5.53 -4.78 -2.94
CA PRO A 120 5.47 -6.20 -2.56
C PRO A 120 5.95 -6.49 -1.14
N CYS A 121 6.99 -5.79 -0.67
CA CYS A 121 7.47 -5.95 0.70
C CYS A 121 6.48 -5.44 1.75
N GLN A 122 5.75 -4.35 1.45
CA GLN A 122 4.71 -3.82 2.33
C GLN A 122 3.49 -4.75 2.39
N VAL A 123 3.02 -5.22 1.25
CA VAL A 123 1.92 -6.18 1.14
C VAL A 123 2.24 -7.47 1.90
N ALA A 124 3.44 -8.02 1.69
CA ALA A 124 3.89 -9.21 2.40
C ALA A 124 3.98 -8.99 3.92
N ALA A 125 4.41 -7.81 4.36
CA ALA A 125 4.48 -7.46 5.78
C ALA A 125 3.08 -7.36 6.42
N VAL A 126 2.12 -6.73 5.73
CA VAL A 126 0.72 -6.65 6.20
C VAL A 126 0.13 -8.06 6.33
N ARG A 127 0.27 -8.91 5.30
CA ARG A 127 -0.20 -10.30 5.36
C ARG A 127 0.36 -11.03 6.57
N LYS A 128 1.69 -10.99 6.75
CA LYS A 128 2.35 -11.66 7.88
C LYS A 128 1.97 -11.09 9.24
N TRP A 129 1.72 -9.79 9.34
CA TRP A 129 1.19 -9.21 10.57
C TRP A 129 -0.17 -9.79 10.90
N MET A 130 -1.08 -9.86 9.93
CA MET A 130 -2.42 -10.42 10.12
C MET A 130 -2.35 -11.90 10.53
N ASP A 131 -1.47 -12.69 9.89
CA ASP A 131 -1.23 -14.10 10.27
C ASP A 131 -0.75 -14.23 11.72
N MET A 132 0.26 -13.46 12.13
CA MET A 132 0.82 -13.49 13.48
C MET A 132 -0.21 -13.10 14.55
N ARG A 133 -1.11 -12.18 14.21
CA ARG A 133 -2.17 -11.68 15.08
C ARG A 133 -3.44 -12.51 15.00
N ARG A 134 -3.48 -13.55 14.14
CA ARG A 134 -4.65 -14.40 13.88
C ARG A 134 -5.89 -13.56 13.54
N VAL A 135 -5.71 -12.58 12.65
CA VAL A 135 -6.79 -11.73 12.15
C VAL A 135 -7.51 -12.45 11.03
N PRO A 136 -8.86 -12.46 10.99
CA PRO A 136 -9.62 -12.96 9.84
C PRO A 136 -9.24 -12.21 8.56
N GLN A 137 -8.95 -12.92 7.47
CA GLN A 137 -8.46 -12.31 6.22
C GLN A 137 -9.39 -12.53 5.03
N GLU A 138 -10.58 -13.07 5.22
CA GLU A 138 -11.55 -13.36 4.16
C GLU A 138 -12.00 -12.09 3.43
N LYS A 139 -11.90 -10.94 4.09
CA LYS A 139 -12.23 -9.62 3.55
C LYS A 139 -11.02 -8.72 3.33
N LEU A 140 -9.81 -9.29 3.34
CA LEU A 140 -8.58 -8.58 3.05
C LEU A 140 -8.18 -8.82 1.60
N TYR A 141 -8.23 -7.76 0.80
CA TYR A 141 -7.65 -7.71 -0.54
C TYR A 141 -6.27 -7.06 -0.48
N LEU A 142 -5.30 -7.69 -1.08
CA LEU A 142 -3.92 -7.21 -1.14
C LEU A 142 -3.54 -6.99 -2.60
N MET A 143 -3.08 -5.79 -2.91
CA MET A 143 -2.66 -5.40 -4.25
C MET A 143 -1.27 -4.78 -4.18
N ASP A 144 -0.32 -5.38 -4.88
CA ASP A 144 1.01 -4.80 -4.99
C ASP A 144 1.29 -4.25 -6.39
N ILE A 145 2.27 -3.37 -6.46
CA ILE A 145 2.81 -2.83 -7.69
C ILE A 145 4.14 -3.50 -8.01
N VAL A 146 4.52 -3.54 -9.28
CA VAL A 146 5.89 -3.95 -9.65
C VAL A 146 6.86 -2.90 -9.11
N CYS A 147 7.74 -3.33 -8.21
CA CYS A 147 8.71 -2.47 -7.54
C CYS A 147 10.11 -3.03 -7.67
N HIS A 148 11.03 -2.25 -8.26
CA HIS A 148 12.45 -2.59 -8.34
C HIS A 148 13.24 -1.99 -7.19
N ALA A 149 12.96 -0.73 -6.87
CA ALA A 149 13.59 0.03 -5.78
C ALA A 149 12.83 1.34 -5.54
N VAL A 150 13.17 2.02 -4.45
CA VAL A 150 12.73 3.38 -4.14
C VAL A 150 13.92 4.23 -3.71
N ALA A 151 13.90 5.52 -4.04
CA ALA A 151 14.91 6.46 -3.58
C ALA A 151 14.84 6.60 -2.05
N SER A 152 15.96 6.93 -1.40
CA SER A 152 15.92 7.25 0.03
C SER A 152 15.07 8.50 0.27
N PRO A 153 14.41 8.64 1.44
CA PRO A 153 13.65 9.85 1.76
C PRO A 153 14.44 11.14 1.65
N ALA A 154 15.75 11.10 1.97
CA ALA A 154 16.63 12.25 1.86
C ALA A 154 16.81 12.71 0.41
N ILE A 155 17.11 11.78 -0.50
CA ILE A 155 17.25 12.07 -1.95
C ILE A 155 15.90 12.58 -2.50
N GLY A 156 14.78 11.99 -2.13
CA GLY A 156 13.47 12.44 -2.55
C GLY A 156 13.18 13.89 -2.13
N LYS A 157 13.51 14.23 -0.90
CA LYS A 157 13.37 15.59 -0.38
C LYS A 157 14.25 16.60 -1.12
N GLU A 158 15.51 16.28 -1.34
CA GLU A 158 16.45 17.15 -2.08
C GLU A 158 15.97 17.38 -3.52
N TYR A 159 15.48 16.33 -4.19
CA TYR A 159 14.93 16.43 -5.53
C TYR A 159 13.71 17.36 -5.59
N LEU A 160 12.75 17.21 -4.68
CA LEU A 160 11.57 18.07 -4.62
C LEU A 160 11.96 19.53 -4.34
N GLN A 161 12.89 19.76 -3.41
CA GLN A 161 13.41 21.11 -3.12
C GLN A 161 14.10 21.75 -4.33
N ALA A 162 14.80 20.95 -5.15
CA ALA A 162 15.43 21.45 -6.37
C ALA A 162 14.41 21.82 -7.45
N LEU A 163 13.30 21.08 -7.54
CA LEU A 163 12.20 21.40 -8.46
C LEU A 163 11.47 22.69 -8.07
N CYS A 164 11.20 22.89 -6.77
CA CYS A 164 10.51 24.08 -6.27
C CYS A 164 11.33 25.38 -6.36
N LYS A 165 12.65 25.28 -6.62
CA LYS A 165 13.54 26.43 -6.80
C LYS A 165 13.67 26.90 -8.26
N ARG A 166 13.03 26.22 -9.19
CA ARG A 166 12.96 26.55 -10.62
C ARG A 166 11.68 27.27 -10.97
#